data_3f8f87c44d6d207b4777d1bc25c30992
#
_entry.id   3f8f87c44d6d207b4777d1bc25c30992
#
_cell.length_a   1.000
_cell.length_b   1.000
_cell.length_c   1.000
_cell.angle_alpha   90.00
_cell.angle_beta   90.00
_cell.angle_gamma   90.00
#
_symmetry.space_group_name_H-M   'P 1'
#
loop_
_entity.id
_entity.type
_entity.pdbx_description
1 polymer ?
#
loop_
_entity_poly.entity_id
_entity_poly.type
_entity_poly.pdbx_seq_one_letter_code
_entity_poly.pdbx_strand_id
1 'polypeptide(L)'
;MKNLEGLINQAKLAYYNGKPFMSDEAYDRLESQLGTRDSIVGHNIDPRQARWSHAFPMYSLQKAYSIDEYPNYGDSPVTVTPKLDGAAVSLQYIRGELSLALTRGDGKQGLDITDNMSFLIPRHIPTTDHKIFQITGEVVAPATIKNSRNYAAGALSLHDSKEFQQRKLTFIAYGVQPYPTKDFIDDMTFLNDCGFETIIDSDYPQFPHDGEVWRVIANAEFEKLGHTAHHPRGAFAKKTKQTGVVTTLLDVVWQVGKSGNVSPVGILEPVNIGGATVSRASLHNIGIIEDLGLEIGCSVEVIRAGEIIPQVVRRVD
;
A
#
# COMPACT_ATOMS: atom_id res chain seq x y z
N MET A 1 -37.92 -14.58 15.32
CA MET A 1 -37.18 -15.07 14.13
C MET A 1 -37.07 -14.02 13.03
N LYS A 2 -38.14 -13.46 12.48
CA LYS A 2 -38.04 -12.42 11.42
C LYS A 2 -37.16 -11.19 11.75
N ASN A 3 -37.02 -10.84 13.04
CA ASN A 3 -36.21 -9.68 13.45
C ASN A 3 -34.70 -10.03 13.51
N LEU A 4 -34.33 -11.26 13.74
CA LEU A 4 -32.95 -11.72 13.82
C LEU A 4 -32.32 -11.89 12.42
N GLU A 5 -33.07 -12.44 11.47
CA GLU A 5 -32.68 -12.53 10.06
C GLU A 5 -32.45 -11.13 9.45
N GLY A 6 -33.34 -10.18 9.77
CA GLY A 6 -33.19 -8.79 9.34
C GLY A 6 -31.94 -8.13 9.89
N LEU A 7 -31.60 -8.38 11.15
CA LEU A 7 -30.40 -7.86 11.80
C LEU A 7 -29.12 -8.46 11.20
N ILE A 8 -29.09 -9.76 10.95
CA ILE A 8 -27.96 -10.46 10.32
C ILE A 8 -27.74 -9.95 8.90
N ASN A 9 -28.81 -9.79 8.12
CA ASN A 9 -28.70 -9.25 6.77
C ASN A 9 -28.19 -7.80 6.74
N GLN A 10 -28.63 -6.97 7.69
CA GLN A 10 -28.10 -5.61 7.84
C GLN A 10 -26.63 -5.60 8.26
N ALA A 11 -26.23 -6.50 9.15
CA ALA A 11 -24.85 -6.63 9.59
C ALA A 11 -23.95 -7.12 8.46
N LYS A 12 -24.38 -8.11 7.67
CA LYS A 12 -23.72 -8.55 6.43
C LYS A 12 -23.51 -7.39 5.47
N LEU A 13 -24.56 -6.67 5.18
CA LEU A 13 -24.51 -5.53 4.25
C LEU A 13 -23.54 -4.44 4.74
N ALA A 14 -23.56 -4.13 6.03
CA ALA A 14 -22.69 -3.14 6.65
C ALA A 14 -21.21 -3.58 6.65
N TYR A 15 -20.96 -4.87 6.89
CA TYR A 15 -19.62 -5.46 6.85
C TYR A 15 -19.00 -5.37 5.45
N TYR A 16 -19.74 -5.81 4.43
CA TYR A 16 -19.29 -5.76 3.03
C TYR A 16 -19.17 -4.34 2.48
N ASN A 17 -19.94 -3.40 3.02
CA ASN A 17 -19.81 -1.97 2.68
C ASN A 17 -18.69 -1.25 3.48
N GLY A 18 -17.84 -1.98 4.21
CA GLY A 18 -16.74 -1.42 4.99
C GLY A 18 -17.17 -0.56 6.18
N LYS A 19 -18.41 -0.68 6.63
CA LYS A 19 -18.97 0.04 7.77
C LYS A 19 -19.64 -0.94 8.77
N PRO A 20 -18.90 -1.92 9.32
CA PRO A 20 -19.48 -2.86 10.27
C PRO A 20 -19.96 -2.10 11.51
N PHE A 21 -21.15 -2.45 11.99
CA PHE A 21 -21.71 -1.88 13.22
C PHE A 21 -21.67 -2.86 14.40
N MET A 22 -21.16 -4.08 14.19
CA MET A 22 -20.90 -5.08 15.22
C MET A 22 -19.57 -5.80 14.94
N SER A 23 -19.02 -6.46 15.98
CA SER A 23 -17.82 -7.29 15.84
C SER A 23 -18.12 -8.63 15.16
N ASP A 24 -17.10 -9.27 14.57
CA ASP A 24 -17.21 -10.57 13.92
C ASP A 24 -17.72 -11.64 14.90
N GLU A 25 -17.25 -11.60 16.17
CA GLU A 25 -17.71 -12.52 17.22
C GLU A 25 -19.18 -12.30 17.59
N ALA A 26 -19.67 -11.07 17.57
CA ALA A 26 -21.09 -10.78 17.80
C ALA A 26 -21.94 -11.25 16.63
N TYR A 27 -21.43 -11.12 15.41
CA TYR A 27 -22.07 -11.62 14.20
C TYR A 27 -22.17 -13.14 14.21
N ASP A 28 -21.07 -13.86 14.48
CA ASP A 28 -21.02 -15.33 14.56
C ASP A 28 -21.98 -15.90 15.62
N ARG A 29 -22.13 -15.20 16.76
CA ARG A 29 -23.13 -15.60 17.80
C ARG A 29 -24.55 -15.46 17.30
N LEU A 30 -24.87 -14.41 16.56
CA LEU A 30 -26.21 -14.21 15.99
C LEU A 30 -26.50 -15.24 14.89
N GLU A 31 -25.53 -15.55 14.05
CA GLU A 31 -25.64 -16.53 12.98
C GLU A 31 -25.83 -17.97 13.57
N SER A 32 -25.09 -18.29 14.63
CA SER A 32 -25.26 -19.60 15.34
C SER A 32 -26.61 -19.78 16.00
N GLN A 33 -27.27 -18.69 16.43
CA GLN A 33 -28.61 -18.74 17.01
C GLN A 33 -29.71 -19.02 15.99
N LEU A 34 -29.49 -18.73 14.72
CA LEU A 34 -30.41 -19.04 13.63
C LEU A 34 -30.38 -20.50 13.16
N GLY A 35 -29.34 -21.26 13.52
CA GLY A 35 -29.19 -22.66 13.14
C GLY A 35 -29.09 -22.91 11.65
N THR A 36 -28.91 -21.85 10.84
CA THR A 36 -28.77 -21.93 9.40
C THR A 36 -27.34 -21.60 9.02
N ARG A 37 -26.53 -22.60 8.77
CA ARG A 37 -25.39 -22.50 7.86
C ARG A 37 -25.95 -22.47 6.45
N ASP A 38 -26.66 -21.43 6.11
CA ASP A 38 -27.04 -21.20 4.73
C ASP A 38 -25.88 -20.52 4.02
N SER A 39 -25.30 -21.25 3.09
CA SER A 39 -24.46 -20.77 2.00
C SER A 39 -25.25 -19.84 1.07
N ILE A 40 -25.74 -18.72 1.55
CA ILE A 40 -26.17 -17.62 0.69
C ILE A 40 -24.95 -16.74 0.41
N VAL A 41 -24.10 -17.28 -0.42
CA VAL A 41 -23.24 -16.50 -1.30
C VAL A 41 -24.17 -15.85 -2.32
N GLY A 42 -24.54 -14.60 -2.14
CA GLY A 42 -25.36 -13.94 -3.16
C GLY A 42 -26.24 -12.80 -2.65
N HIS A 43 -25.68 -11.82 -1.96
CA HIS A 43 -26.19 -10.46 -2.10
C HIS A 43 -25.31 -9.75 -3.14
N ASN A 44 -25.93 -8.87 -3.96
CA ASN A 44 -25.28 -8.00 -4.92
C ASN A 44 -24.17 -7.19 -4.22
N ILE A 45 -23.05 -7.84 -3.94
CA ILE A 45 -21.78 -7.18 -3.70
C ILE A 45 -21.51 -6.49 -5.04
N ASP A 46 -21.37 -5.18 -5.04
CA ASP A 46 -20.79 -4.51 -6.20
C ASP A 46 -19.55 -5.35 -6.56
N PRO A 47 -19.49 -5.98 -7.75
CA PRO A 47 -18.37 -6.85 -8.12
C PRO A 47 -17.01 -6.18 -7.93
N ARG A 48 -16.98 -4.82 -7.92
CA ARG A 48 -15.82 -3.98 -7.70
C ARG A 48 -15.37 -3.91 -6.24
N GLN A 49 -16.22 -4.30 -5.29
CA GLN A 49 -15.87 -4.43 -3.86
C GLN A 49 -15.47 -5.86 -3.49
N ALA A 50 -15.66 -6.83 -4.39
CA ALA A 50 -15.17 -8.17 -4.22
C ALA A 50 -13.62 -8.15 -4.21
N ARG A 51 -13.04 -8.83 -3.22
CA ARG A 51 -11.58 -9.03 -3.16
C ARG A 51 -11.22 -10.28 -3.94
N TRP A 52 -10.21 -10.15 -4.78
CA TRP A 52 -9.68 -11.23 -5.60
C TRP A 52 -8.26 -11.55 -5.17
N SER A 53 -7.90 -12.83 -5.24
CA SER A 53 -6.56 -13.27 -4.89
C SER A 53 -5.55 -12.93 -5.99
N HIS A 54 -4.39 -12.45 -5.58
CA HIS A 54 -3.23 -12.34 -6.47
C HIS A 54 -2.75 -13.74 -6.88
N ALA A 55 -2.28 -13.90 -8.11
CA ALA A 55 -1.65 -15.16 -8.56
C ALA A 55 -0.35 -15.43 -7.79
N PHE A 56 0.40 -14.36 -7.47
CA PHE A 56 1.60 -14.36 -6.64
C PHE A 56 1.49 -13.27 -5.57
N PRO A 57 1.91 -13.53 -4.32
CA PRO A 57 1.82 -12.54 -3.24
C PRO A 57 2.58 -11.26 -3.55
N MET A 58 2.00 -10.12 -3.20
CA MET A 58 2.64 -8.80 -3.29
C MET A 58 3.26 -8.43 -1.94
N TYR A 59 4.52 -8.78 -1.75
CA TYR A 59 5.22 -8.49 -0.51
C TYR A 59 5.51 -7.00 -0.33
N SER A 60 5.59 -6.54 0.92
CA SER A 60 6.20 -5.26 1.27
C SER A 60 7.73 -5.38 1.20
N LEU A 61 8.43 -4.26 1.18
CA LEU A 61 9.89 -4.26 1.34
C LEU A 61 10.28 -3.97 2.79
N GLN A 62 11.30 -4.65 3.28
CA GLN A 62 11.96 -4.25 4.53
C GLN A 62 12.52 -2.83 4.36
N LYS A 63 12.38 -2.00 5.39
CA LYS A 63 12.91 -0.64 5.38
C LYS A 63 14.27 -0.63 6.06
N ALA A 64 15.22 0.12 5.48
CA ALA A 64 16.52 0.39 6.07
C ALA A 64 16.80 1.90 5.99
N TYR A 65 17.26 2.49 7.08
CA TYR A 65 17.50 3.93 7.22
C TYR A 65 18.97 4.28 7.39
N SER A 66 19.82 3.30 7.64
CA SER A 66 21.26 3.44 7.77
C SER A 66 21.97 2.26 7.12
N ILE A 67 23.25 2.43 6.81
CA ILE A 67 24.06 1.40 6.15
C ILE A 67 24.18 0.13 6.99
N ASP A 68 24.17 0.26 8.31
CA ASP A 68 24.25 -0.87 9.25
C ASP A 68 23.00 -1.76 9.22
N GLU A 69 21.88 -1.24 8.71
CA GLU A 69 20.61 -1.96 8.56
C GLU A 69 20.51 -2.68 7.20
N TYR A 70 21.48 -2.48 6.28
CA TYR A 70 21.40 -3.07 4.95
C TYR A 70 21.64 -4.59 5.02
N PRO A 71 20.77 -5.38 4.36
CA PRO A 71 21.02 -6.81 4.23
C PRO A 71 22.37 -7.08 3.55
N ASN A 72 23.10 -8.06 4.06
CA ASN A 72 24.33 -8.49 3.44
C ASN A 72 24.03 -9.54 2.36
N TYR A 73 24.25 -9.18 1.11
CA TYR A 73 24.09 -10.07 -0.04
C TYR A 73 25.40 -10.75 -0.50
N GLY A 74 26.48 -10.60 0.26
CA GLY A 74 27.80 -11.12 -0.13
C GLY A 74 28.27 -10.48 -1.44
N ASP A 75 28.75 -11.33 -2.37
CA ASP A 75 29.21 -10.91 -3.70
C ASP A 75 28.09 -10.87 -4.75
N SER A 76 26.81 -11.08 -4.34
CA SER A 76 25.69 -11.05 -5.29
C SER A 76 25.49 -9.65 -5.85
N PRO A 77 25.49 -9.48 -7.19
CA PRO A 77 25.23 -8.19 -7.80
C PRO A 77 23.82 -7.67 -7.42
N VAL A 78 23.75 -6.38 -7.09
CA VAL A 78 22.50 -5.68 -6.77
C VAL A 78 22.25 -4.56 -7.76
N THR A 79 20.98 -4.29 -8.03
CA THR A 79 20.53 -3.09 -8.73
C THR A 79 19.86 -2.14 -7.77
N VAL A 80 19.89 -0.87 -8.10
CA VAL A 80 19.24 0.20 -7.34
C VAL A 80 18.28 0.92 -8.28
N THR A 81 17.04 1.02 -7.87
CA THR A 81 15.99 1.70 -8.63
C THR A 81 15.27 2.71 -7.75
N PRO A 82 14.64 3.75 -8.33
CA PRO A 82 13.84 4.68 -7.56
C PRO A 82 12.67 3.95 -6.90
N LYS A 83 12.37 4.30 -5.65
CA LYS A 83 11.16 3.84 -4.98
C LYS A 83 10.05 4.85 -5.22
N LEU A 84 9.27 4.60 -6.25
CA LEU A 84 8.12 5.43 -6.60
C LEU A 84 7.08 5.44 -5.47
N ASP A 85 6.45 6.58 -5.25
CA ASP A 85 5.39 6.76 -4.25
C ASP A 85 4.03 6.98 -4.93
N GLY A 86 3.31 5.89 -5.12
CA GLY A 86 2.02 5.83 -5.80
C GLY A 86 1.08 4.79 -5.19
N ALA A 87 0.42 4.04 -6.04
CA ALA A 87 -0.44 2.94 -5.68
C ALA A 87 0.01 1.65 -6.35
N ALA A 88 0.42 0.67 -5.54
CA ALA A 88 0.87 -0.63 -6.03
C ALA A 88 -0.30 -1.45 -6.61
N VAL A 89 -0.07 -2.04 -7.77
CA VAL A 89 -1.04 -2.79 -8.57
C VAL A 89 -0.42 -4.09 -9.07
N SER A 90 -1.22 -5.15 -9.14
CA SER A 90 -0.88 -6.37 -9.88
C SER A 90 -1.80 -6.54 -11.09
N LEU A 91 -1.23 -6.98 -12.19
CA LEU A 91 -1.89 -7.27 -13.45
C LEU A 91 -1.73 -8.76 -13.74
N GLN A 92 -2.85 -9.46 -13.93
CA GLN A 92 -2.82 -10.87 -14.30
C GLN A 92 -3.14 -11.04 -15.78
N TYR A 93 -2.21 -11.63 -16.50
CA TYR A 93 -2.39 -12.02 -17.89
C TYR A 93 -2.53 -13.52 -17.98
N ILE A 94 -3.60 -13.98 -18.64
CA ILE A 94 -3.84 -15.40 -18.90
C ILE A 94 -3.71 -15.62 -20.41
N ARG A 95 -2.74 -16.42 -20.80
CA ARG A 95 -2.42 -16.69 -22.23
C ARG A 95 -2.22 -15.40 -23.05
N GLY A 96 -1.57 -14.42 -22.43
CA GLY A 96 -1.26 -13.14 -23.06
C GLY A 96 -2.38 -12.10 -22.99
N GLU A 97 -3.57 -12.43 -22.49
CA GLU A 97 -4.68 -11.48 -22.36
C GLU A 97 -4.82 -10.98 -20.92
N LEU A 98 -5.02 -9.68 -20.73
CA LEU A 98 -5.32 -9.09 -19.43
C LEU A 98 -6.64 -9.67 -18.91
N SER A 99 -6.53 -10.42 -17.82
CA SER A 99 -7.68 -11.07 -17.18
C SER A 99 -8.14 -10.30 -15.95
N LEU A 100 -7.20 -9.75 -15.17
CA LEU A 100 -7.51 -9.11 -13.90
C LEU A 100 -6.43 -8.09 -13.53
N ALA A 101 -6.85 -6.92 -13.07
CA ALA A 101 -5.98 -5.95 -12.42
C ALA A 101 -6.46 -5.68 -11.00
N LEU A 102 -5.57 -5.75 -10.02
CA LEU A 102 -5.91 -5.65 -8.61
C LEU A 102 -5.10 -4.58 -7.90
N THR A 103 -5.74 -3.85 -6.99
CA THR A 103 -4.98 -3.09 -5.98
C THR A 103 -4.18 -4.06 -5.11
N ARG A 104 -3.08 -3.61 -4.52
CA ARG A 104 -2.26 -4.47 -3.65
C ARG A 104 -3.05 -5.08 -2.49
N GLY A 105 -3.99 -4.33 -1.89
CA GLY A 105 -4.73 -4.77 -0.72
C GLY A 105 -3.82 -5.17 0.45
N ASP A 106 -4.05 -6.35 1.00
CA ASP A 106 -3.21 -6.94 2.07
C ASP A 106 -1.98 -7.71 1.54
N GLY A 107 -1.76 -7.68 0.23
CA GLY A 107 -0.70 -8.42 -0.46
C GLY A 107 -1.09 -9.83 -0.90
N LYS A 108 -2.22 -10.35 -0.45
CA LYS A 108 -2.80 -11.62 -0.88
C LYS A 108 -4.05 -11.43 -1.72
N GLN A 109 -4.83 -10.41 -1.40
CA GLN A 109 -6.07 -10.07 -2.08
C GLN A 109 -6.19 -8.56 -2.26
N GLY A 110 -6.74 -8.14 -3.41
CA GLY A 110 -6.98 -6.75 -3.76
C GLY A 110 -8.36 -6.52 -4.34
N LEU A 111 -8.71 -5.27 -4.54
CA LEU A 111 -9.93 -4.85 -5.22
C LEU A 111 -9.72 -4.92 -6.74
N ASP A 112 -10.75 -5.33 -7.46
CA ASP A 112 -10.76 -5.35 -8.92
C ASP A 112 -10.82 -3.91 -9.48
N ILE A 113 -9.83 -3.58 -10.28
CA ILE A 113 -9.65 -2.30 -10.96
C ILE A 113 -9.38 -2.50 -12.46
N THR A 114 -9.76 -3.65 -13.00
CA THR A 114 -9.43 -4.09 -14.38
C THR A 114 -9.93 -3.09 -15.42
N ASP A 115 -11.17 -2.62 -15.27
CA ASP A 115 -11.77 -1.66 -16.20
C ASP A 115 -10.91 -0.40 -16.33
N ASN A 116 -10.52 0.20 -15.20
CA ASN A 116 -9.71 1.41 -15.17
C ASN A 116 -8.30 1.16 -15.70
N MET A 117 -7.64 0.10 -15.22
CA MET A 117 -6.27 -0.21 -15.65
C MET A 117 -6.16 -0.49 -17.14
N SER A 118 -7.21 -1.03 -17.77
CA SER A 118 -7.23 -1.32 -19.20
C SER A 118 -6.97 -0.11 -20.12
N PHE A 119 -7.03 1.12 -19.58
CA PHE A 119 -6.70 2.36 -20.31
C PHE A 119 -5.24 2.77 -20.14
N LEU A 120 -4.52 2.22 -19.17
CA LEU A 120 -3.13 2.60 -18.88
C LEU A 120 -2.10 1.58 -19.35
N ILE A 121 -2.53 0.36 -19.67
CA ILE A 121 -1.63 -0.77 -19.90
C ILE A 121 -2.02 -1.55 -21.17
N PRO A 122 -1.11 -2.30 -21.77
CA PRO A 122 -1.42 -3.21 -22.86
C PRO A 122 -2.47 -4.25 -22.43
N ARG A 123 -3.49 -4.45 -23.26
CA ARG A 123 -4.49 -5.51 -23.03
C ARG A 123 -3.98 -6.88 -23.44
N HIS A 124 -2.99 -6.92 -24.32
CA HIS A 124 -2.37 -8.14 -24.85
C HIS A 124 -0.86 -8.02 -24.73
N ILE A 125 -0.24 -9.10 -24.30
CA ILE A 125 1.21 -9.29 -24.30
C ILE A 125 1.54 -10.55 -25.10
N PRO A 126 2.78 -10.69 -25.59
CA PRO A 126 3.19 -11.93 -26.27
C PRO A 126 2.93 -13.15 -25.39
N THR A 127 2.40 -14.21 -25.99
CA THR A 127 2.21 -15.49 -25.28
C THR A 127 3.55 -16.18 -25.09
N THR A 128 3.73 -16.75 -23.89
CA THR A 128 4.87 -17.58 -23.54
C THR A 128 4.37 -18.96 -23.13
N ASP A 129 5.29 -19.86 -22.76
CA ASP A 129 4.95 -21.18 -22.21
C ASP A 129 4.20 -21.09 -20.88
N HIS A 130 4.27 -19.94 -20.20
CA HIS A 130 3.53 -19.70 -18.97
C HIS A 130 2.07 -19.34 -19.26
N LYS A 131 1.15 -20.07 -18.62
CA LYS A 131 -0.29 -19.84 -18.76
C LYS A 131 -0.75 -18.56 -18.06
N ILE A 132 -0.07 -18.16 -17.00
CA ILE A 132 -0.41 -16.99 -16.17
C ILE A 132 0.87 -16.19 -15.92
N PHE A 133 0.82 -14.89 -16.19
CA PHE A 133 1.79 -13.91 -15.74
C PHE A 133 1.11 -12.96 -14.77
N GLN A 134 1.80 -12.61 -13.69
CA GLN A 134 1.48 -11.48 -12.86
C GLN A 134 2.56 -10.41 -13.00
N ILE A 135 2.19 -9.25 -13.50
CA ILE A 135 3.06 -8.08 -13.58
C ILE A 135 2.70 -7.17 -12.41
N THR A 136 3.70 -6.72 -11.66
CA THR A 136 3.53 -5.79 -10.54
C THR A 136 4.15 -4.46 -10.89
N GLY A 137 3.52 -3.37 -10.47
CA GLY A 137 3.99 -2.03 -10.74
C GLY A 137 3.33 -0.99 -9.83
N GLU A 138 3.71 0.25 -10.03
CA GLU A 138 3.18 1.39 -9.32
C GLU A 138 2.40 2.29 -10.28
N VAL A 139 1.17 2.64 -9.93
CA VAL A 139 0.43 3.72 -10.60
C VAL A 139 0.79 5.02 -9.92
N VAL A 140 1.39 5.91 -10.67
CA VAL A 140 1.92 7.19 -10.19
C VAL A 140 1.23 8.37 -10.87
N ALA A 141 1.26 9.52 -10.20
CA ALA A 141 0.84 10.81 -10.73
C ALA A 141 1.97 11.82 -10.60
N PRO A 142 2.05 12.85 -11.46
CA PRO A 142 3.10 13.87 -11.39
C PRO A 142 3.27 14.49 -10.01
N ALA A 143 4.51 14.69 -9.57
CA ALA A 143 4.85 15.31 -8.29
C ALA A 143 4.29 16.76 -8.15
N THR A 144 3.94 17.39 -9.26
CA THR A 144 3.27 18.72 -9.29
C THR A 144 1.82 18.67 -8.78
N ILE A 145 1.23 17.47 -8.71
CA ILE A 145 -0.12 17.29 -8.16
C ILE A 145 0.00 17.17 -6.64
N LYS A 146 -0.72 18.01 -5.92
CA LYS A 146 -0.76 17.94 -4.45
C LYS A 146 -1.29 16.58 -3.99
N ASN A 147 -0.55 15.93 -3.08
CA ASN A 147 -0.86 14.58 -2.60
C ASN A 147 -0.99 13.57 -3.77
N SER A 148 -0.04 13.59 -4.70
CA SER A 148 -0.03 12.77 -5.93
C SER A 148 -0.26 11.29 -5.68
N ARG A 149 0.29 10.72 -4.60
CA ARG A 149 0.01 9.34 -4.17
C ARG A 149 -1.48 9.11 -3.90
N ASN A 150 -2.13 9.96 -3.09
CA ASN A 150 -3.55 9.83 -2.80
C ASN A 150 -4.41 10.08 -4.03
N TYR A 151 -3.97 10.97 -4.91
CA TYR A 151 -4.61 11.21 -6.21
C TYR A 151 -4.58 9.94 -7.08
N ALA A 152 -3.43 9.26 -7.18
CA ALA A 152 -3.30 8.01 -7.92
C ALA A 152 -4.16 6.89 -7.30
N ALA A 153 -4.03 6.67 -5.98
CA ALA A 153 -4.79 5.64 -5.26
C ALA A 153 -6.30 5.86 -5.34
N GLY A 154 -6.76 7.10 -5.19
CA GLY A 154 -8.18 7.45 -5.31
C GLY A 154 -8.72 7.26 -6.73
N ALA A 155 -7.91 7.53 -7.74
CA ALA A 155 -8.31 7.34 -9.13
C ALA A 155 -8.59 5.87 -9.48
N LEU A 156 -7.83 4.93 -8.93
CA LEU A 156 -8.04 3.49 -9.18
C LEU A 156 -9.43 3.01 -8.77
N SER A 157 -10.06 3.66 -7.80
CA SER A 157 -11.40 3.31 -7.30
C SER A 157 -12.53 4.11 -7.96
N LEU A 158 -12.26 4.90 -9.00
CA LEU A 158 -13.28 5.65 -9.72
C LEU A 158 -14.25 4.72 -10.44
N HIS A 159 -15.55 5.00 -10.31
CA HIS A 159 -16.60 4.26 -10.99
C HIS A 159 -16.77 4.69 -12.45
N ASP A 160 -16.48 5.95 -12.76
CA ASP A 160 -16.56 6.48 -14.11
C ASP A 160 -15.21 6.39 -14.81
N SER A 161 -15.12 5.47 -15.77
CA SER A 161 -13.91 5.25 -16.57
C SER A 161 -13.55 6.49 -17.43
N LYS A 162 -14.49 7.36 -17.75
CA LYS A 162 -14.18 8.62 -18.46
C LYS A 162 -13.47 9.59 -17.55
N GLU A 163 -13.89 9.68 -16.28
CA GLU A 163 -13.18 10.46 -15.28
C GLU A 163 -11.77 9.89 -15.05
N PHE A 164 -11.63 8.56 -14.98
CA PHE A 164 -10.33 7.90 -14.84
C PHE A 164 -9.38 8.28 -16.00
N GLN A 165 -9.85 8.21 -17.24
CA GLN A 165 -9.05 8.55 -18.43
C GLN A 165 -8.55 10.01 -18.45
N GLN A 166 -9.25 10.92 -17.77
CA GLN A 166 -8.83 12.32 -17.64
C GLN A 166 -7.73 12.52 -16.58
N ARG A 167 -7.49 11.51 -15.76
CA ARG A 167 -6.44 11.56 -14.73
C ARG A 167 -5.07 11.42 -15.36
N LYS A 168 -4.12 12.23 -14.89
CA LYS A 168 -2.71 12.14 -15.32
C LYS A 168 -2.02 11.03 -14.53
N LEU A 169 -2.15 9.81 -15.00
CA LEU A 169 -1.60 8.61 -14.36
C LEU A 169 -0.67 7.89 -15.32
N THR A 170 0.36 7.27 -14.77
CA THR A 170 1.28 6.37 -15.47
C THR A 170 1.43 5.10 -14.65
N PHE A 171 1.44 3.93 -15.31
CA PHE A 171 1.79 2.67 -14.68
C PHE A 171 3.24 2.34 -15.01
N ILE A 172 4.06 2.09 -14.00
CA ILE A 172 5.47 1.73 -14.13
C ILE A 172 5.65 0.34 -13.53
N ALA A 173 6.03 -0.63 -14.35
CA ALA A 173 6.25 -2.00 -13.94
C ALA A 173 7.60 -2.14 -13.20
N TYR A 174 7.62 -2.95 -12.12
CA TYR A 174 8.83 -3.25 -11.37
C TYR A 174 8.99 -4.74 -11.01
N GLY A 175 8.14 -5.59 -11.53
CA GLY A 175 8.26 -7.03 -11.30
C GLY A 175 7.33 -7.85 -12.17
N VAL A 176 7.73 -9.10 -12.41
CA VAL A 176 6.94 -10.09 -13.15
C VAL A 176 7.15 -11.47 -12.54
N GLN A 177 6.09 -12.26 -12.46
CA GLN A 177 6.14 -13.65 -12.01
C GLN A 177 5.17 -14.51 -12.84
N PRO A 178 5.58 -15.76 -13.20
CA PRO A 178 6.91 -16.31 -13.01
C PRO A 178 7.96 -15.52 -13.80
N TYR A 179 9.23 -15.58 -13.42
CA TYR A 179 10.29 -14.85 -14.10
C TYR A 179 10.45 -15.37 -15.53
N PRO A 180 10.34 -14.50 -16.56
CA PRO A 180 10.56 -14.90 -17.94
C PRO A 180 12.03 -15.13 -18.27
N THR A 181 12.93 -14.53 -17.49
CA THR A 181 14.38 -14.55 -17.74
C THR A 181 15.16 -14.97 -16.49
N LYS A 182 16.51 -14.92 -16.57
CA LYS A 182 17.38 -15.31 -15.46
C LYS A 182 17.66 -14.20 -14.46
N ASP A 183 17.45 -12.96 -14.84
CA ASP A 183 17.75 -11.83 -13.98
C ASP A 183 16.70 -10.69 -14.13
N PHE A 184 16.73 -9.80 -13.15
CA PHE A 184 15.76 -8.71 -13.04
C PHE A 184 15.85 -7.71 -14.19
N ILE A 185 17.03 -7.41 -14.69
CA ILE A 185 17.21 -6.42 -15.75
C ILE A 185 16.61 -6.93 -17.07
N ASP A 186 16.88 -8.20 -17.37
CA ASP A 186 16.30 -8.86 -18.54
C ASP A 186 14.78 -9.03 -18.41
N ASP A 187 14.26 -9.27 -17.18
CA ASP A 187 12.81 -9.28 -16.91
C ASP A 187 12.16 -7.93 -17.22
N MET A 188 12.82 -6.82 -16.85
CA MET A 188 12.31 -5.48 -17.16
C MET A 188 12.39 -5.19 -18.67
N THR A 189 13.46 -5.63 -19.34
CA THR A 189 13.58 -5.55 -20.80
C THR A 189 12.46 -6.33 -21.49
N PHE A 190 12.16 -7.54 -21.01
CA PHE A 190 11.01 -8.31 -21.51
C PHE A 190 9.69 -7.55 -21.34
N LEU A 191 9.49 -6.86 -20.21
CA LEU A 191 8.29 -6.05 -19.99
C LEU A 191 8.23 -4.83 -20.92
N ASN A 192 9.38 -4.21 -21.23
CA ASN A 192 9.45 -3.14 -22.24
C ASN A 192 9.05 -3.66 -23.63
N ASP A 193 9.51 -4.83 -24.02
CA ASP A 193 9.11 -5.48 -25.29
C ASP A 193 7.61 -5.80 -25.30
N CYS A 194 7.00 -6.02 -24.14
CA CYS A 194 5.55 -6.16 -23.97
C CYS A 194 4.79 -4.82 -24.02
N GLY A 195 5.49 -3.67 -24.08
CA GLY A 195 4.90 -2.34 -24.16
C GLY A 195 4.65 -1.66 -22.82
N PHE A 196 5.30 -2.10 -21.74
CA PHE A 196 5.26 -1.43 -20.43
C PHE A 196 6.41 -0.44 -20.29
N GLU A 197 6.16 0.67 -19.61
CA GLU A 197 7.21 1.43 -18.95
C GLU A 197 7.70 0.67 -17.71
N THR A 198 9.02 0.59 -17.51
CA THR A 198 9.61 -0.16 -16.40
C THR A 198 10.49 0.71 -15.50
N ILE A 199 10.71 0.22 -14.28
CA ILE A 199 11.45 0.97 -13.25
C ILE A 199 12.93 1.20 -13.59
N ILE A 200 13.47 0.52 -14.61
CA ILE A 200 14.84 0.70 -15.05
C ILE A 200 15.00 1.70 -16.20
N ASP A 201 13.92 2.21 -16.79
CA ASP A 201 13.96 3.07 -17.98
C ASP A 201 14.45 4.47 -17.65
N SER A 202 14.25 4.93 -16.42
CA SER A 202 14.58 6.28 -15.96
C SER A 202 14.63 6.36 -14.44
N ASP A 203 15.21 7.45 -13.92
CA ASP A 203 15.10 7.82 -12.50
C ASP A 203 13.73 8.47 -12.15
N TYR A 204 12.89 8.70 -13.14
CA TYR A 204 11.53 9.23 -13.00
C TYR A 204 11.40 10.50 -12.14
N PRO A 205 12.19 11.55 -12.37
CA PRO A 205 12.20 12.75 -11.53
C PRO A 205 10.87 13.51 -11.51
N GLN A 206 9.99 13.23 -12.48
CA GLN A 206 8.65 13.84 -12.57
C GLN A 206 7.64 13.24 -11.60
N PHE A 207 7.92 12.08 -10.99
CA PHE A 207 7.04 11.42 -10.04
C PHE A 207 7.60 11.49 -8.61
N PRO A 208 6.75 11.36 -7.58
CA PRO A 208 7.23 11.35 -6.20
C PRO A 208 7.96 10.05 -5.87
N HIS A 209 9.03 10.16 -5.10
CA HIS A 209 9.82 9.04 -4.59
C HIS A 209 9.86 9.05 -3.06
N ASP A 210 9.88 7.89 -2.44
CA ASP A 210 10.04 7.77 -0.99
C ASP A 210 11.32 7.02 -0.58
N GLY A 211 12.29 6.91 -1.50
CA GLY A 211 13.58 6.27 -1.30
C GLY A 211 14.11 5.54 -2.52
N GLU A 212 14.89 4.51 -2.29
CA GLU A 212 15.50 3.64 -3.30
C GLU A 212 15.13 2.17 -2.99
N VAL A 213 15.00 1.35 -4.01
CA VAL A 213 14.88 -0.11 -3.88
C VAL A 213 16.18 -0.75 -4.29
N TRP A 214 16.77 -1.51 -3.39
CA TRP A 214 17.96 -2.33 -3.61
C TRP A 214 17.51 -3.78 -3.77
N ARG A 215 17.89 -4.44 -4.86
CA ARG A 215 17.45 -5.79 -5.20
C ARG A 215 18.61 -6.60 -5.80
N VAL A 216 18.73 -7.86 -5.38
CA VAL A 216 19.62 -8.85 -6.02
C VAL A 216 19.17 -9.07 -7.46
N ILE A 217 20.12 -9.00 -8.41
CA ILE A 217 19.83 -9.05 -9.85
C ILE A 217 19.40 -10.46 -10.27
N ALA A 218 20.16 -11.48 -9.92
CA ALA A 218 19.90 -12.86 -10.33
C ALA A 218 18.63 -13.40 -9.66
N ASN A 219 17.61 -13.80 -10.46
CA ASN A 219 16.35 -14.31 -9.96
C ASN A 219 16.51 -15.61 -9.14
N ALA A 220 17.40 -16.50 -9.55
CA ALA A 220 17.68 -17.73 -8.80
C ALA A 220 18.23 -17.46 -7.39
N GLU A 221 19.11 -16.47 -7.24
CA GLU A 221 19.64 -16.07 -5.95
C GLU A 221 18.59 -15.33 -5.11
N PHE A 222 17.81 -14.48 -5.74
CA PHE A 222 16.67 -13.80 -5.09
C PHE A 222 15.70 -14.80 -4.48
N GLU A 223 15.31 -15.84 -5.22
CA GLU A 223 14.42 -16.90 -4.74
C GLU A 223 15.07 -17.75 -3.64
N LYS A 224 16.36 -18.06 -3.77
CA LYS A 224 17.11 -18.82 -2.75
C LYS A 224 17.18 -18.10 -1.40
N LEU A 225 17.27 -16.76 -1.39
CA LEU A 225 17.19 -15.95 -0.18
C LEU A 225 15.80 -16.04 0.49
N GLY A 226 14.76 -16.32 -0.30
CA GLY A 226 13.40 -16.51 0.18
C GLY A 226 12.78 -15.23 0.74
N HIS A 227 11.80 -15.42 1.60
CA HIS A 227 11.02 -14.31 2.17
C HIS A 227 10.68 -14.57 3.65
N THR A 228 10.37 -13.50 4.36
CA THR A 228 9.70 -13.53 5.66
C THR A 228 8.19 -13.62 5.45
N ALA A 229 7.39 -13.57 6.51
CA ALA A 229 5.93 -13.48 6.38
C ALA A 229 5.47 -12.24 5.56
N HIS A 230 6.30 -11.18 5.49
CA HIS A 230 5.91 -9.88 4.93
C HIS A 230 6.87 -9.32 3.87
N HIS A 231 8.12 -9.77 3.82
CA HIS A 231 9.17 -9.16 2.99
C HIS A 231 10.01 -10.21 2.28
N PRO A 232 10.39 -10.01 0.99
CA PRO A 232 11.45 -10.78 0.37
C PRO A 232 12.78 -10.44 1.05
N ARG A 233 13.68 -11.41 1.17
CA ARG A 233 15.02 -11.16 1.73
C ARG A 233 16.01 -10.64 0.71
N GLY A 234 15.74 -10.85 -0.59
CA GLY A 234 16.60 -10.42 -1.70
C GLY A 234 16.40 -8.96 -2.12
N ALA A 235 15.50 -8.21 -1.45
CA ALA A 235 15.30 -6.79 -1.71
C ALA A 235 14.95 -6.02 -0.44
N PHE A 236 15.32 -4.73 -0.40
CA PHE A 236 14.92 -3.81 0.66
C PHE A 236 14.71 -2.39 0.13
N ALA A 237 13.99 -1.57 0.88
CA ALA A 237 13.81 -0.17 0.62
C ALA A 237 14.75 0.66 1.51
N LYS A 238 15.72 1.34 0.90
CA LYS A 238 16.51 2.37 1.57
C LYS A 238 15.66 3.64 1.62
N LYS A 239 15.39 4.10 2.84
CA LYS A 239 14.62 5.32 3.08
C LYS A 239 15.49 6.37 3.76
N THR A 240 15.28 7.62 3.39
CA THR A 240 15.87 8.73 4.12
C THR A 240 15.04 8.94 5.40
N LYS A 241 15.70 9.08 6.55
CA LYS A 241 14.99 9.51 7.78
C LYS A 241 14.37 10.87 7.49
N GLN A 242 13.07 10.97 7.67
CA GLN A 242 12.41 12.27 7.58
C GLN A 242 12.96 13.16 8.69
N THR A 243 13.51 14.31 8.32
CA THR A 243 13.90 15.31 9.28
C THR A 243 12.62 15.92 9.85
N GLY A 244 12.44 15.80 11.16
CA GLY A 244 11.32 16.40 11.85
C GLY A 244 11.46 17.90 11.94
N VAL A 245 10.36 18.57 12.21
CA VAL A 245 10.33 20.01 12.52
C VAL A 245 10.03 20.18 14.01
N VAL A 246 10.77 21.05 14.65
CA VAL A 246 10.60 21.32 16.08
C VAL A 246 9.46 22.32 16.28
N THR A 247 8.58 22.02 17.24
CA THR A 247 7.48 22.89 17.66
C THR A 247 7.18 22.67 19.14
N THR A 248 6.28 23.46 19.71
CA THR A 248 5.91 23.39 21.13
C THR A 248 4.66 22.53 21.32
N LEU A 249 4.68 21.64 22.32
CA LEU A 249 3.50 20.89 22.76
C LEU A 249 2.65 21.79 23.68
N LEU A 250 1.51 22.25 23.20
CA LEU A 250 0.64 23.21 23.89
C LEU A 250 -0.35 22.52 24.85
N ASP A 251 -0.83 21.31 24.47
CA ASP A 251 -1.82 20.57 25.24
C ASP A 251 -1.87 19.10 24.78
N VAL A 252 -2.51 18.24 25.54
CA VAL A 252 -2.77 16.84 25.22
C VAL A 252 -4.26 16.54 25.35
N VAL A 253 -4.89 16.14 24.27
CA VAL A 253 -6.30 15.74 24.24
C VAL A 253 -6.44 14.24 24.01
N TRP A 254 -7.37 13.62 24.69
CA TRP A 254 -7.64 12.20 24.55
C TRP A 254 -8.79 11.97 23.59
N GLN A 255 -8.58 11.10 22.60
CA GLN A 255 -9.58 10.77 21.61
C GLN A 255 -9.95 9.29 21.70
N VAL A 256 -11.25 9.00 21.62
CA VAL A 256 -11.75 7.62 21.54
C VAL A 256 -11.89 7.25 20.07
N GLY A 257 -11.12 6.24 19.63
CA GLY A 257 -11.23 5.68 18.30
C GLY A 257 -12.51 4.86 18.09
N LYS A 258 -12.81 4.50 16.85
CA LYS A 258 -13.98 3.67 16.50
C LYS A 258 -13.99 2.32 17.20
N SER A 259 -12.83 1.77 17.52
CA SER A 259 -12.65 0.49 18.25
C SER A 259 -12.75 0.64 19.77
N GLY A 260 -13.08 1.83 20.31
CA GLY A 260 -13.09 2.12 21.74
C GLY A 260 -11.71 2.39 22.34
N ASN A 261 -10.63 2.30 21.59
CA ASN A 261 -9.29 2.61 22.08
C ASN A 261 -9.14 4.12 22.29
N VAL A 262 -8.58 4.48 23.43
CA VAL A 262 -8.26 5.86 23.79
C VAL A 262 -6.84 6.17 23.36
N SER A 263 -6.66 7.20 22.54
CA SER A 263 -5.36 7.61 22.01
C SER A 263 -5.08 9.08 22.34
N PRO A 264 -3.88 9.42 22.83
CA PRO A 264 -3.50 10.79 23.08
C PRO A 264 -3.08 11.50 21.79
N VAL A 265 -3.51 12.74 21.65
CA VAL A 265 -3.16 13.62 20.54
C VAL A 265 -2.60 14.92 21.12
N GLY A 266 -1.37 15.27 20.76
CA GLY A 266 -0.75 16.54 21.10
C GLY A 266 -1.34 17.68 20.28
N ILE A 267 -1.71 18.75 20.96
CA ILE A 267 -1.99 20.06 20.36
C ILE A 267 -0.66 20.80 20.28
N LEU A 268 -0.30 21.25 19.11
CA LEU A 268 0.99 21.85 18.83
C LEU A 268 0.86 23.30 18.41
N GLU A 269 1.88 24.09 18.69
CA GLU A 269 2.05 25.35 17.97
C GLU A 269 2.11 25.05 16.47
N PRO A 270 1.29 25.73 15.63
CA PRO A 270 1.19 25.38 14.22
C PRO A 270 2.54 25.49 13.50
N VAL A 271 2.94 24.43 12.80
CA VAL A 271 4.21 24.36 12.08
C VAL A 271 4.01 23.78 10.68
N ASN A 272 4.80 24.23 9.70
CA ASN A 272 4.73 23.71 8.33
C ASN A 272 5.64 22.48 8.19
N ILE A 273 5.06 21.34 7.79
CA ILE A 273 5.80 20.09 7.53
C ILE A 273 5.38 19.56 6.16
N GLY A 274 6.31 19.56 5.20
CA GLY A 274 6.04 19.05 3.85
C GLY A 274 4.86 19.77 3.17
N GLY A 275 4.80 21.12 3.28
CA GLY A 275 3.77 21.93 2.64
C GLY A 275 2.38 21.89 3.30
N ALA A 276 2.23 21.24 4.46
CA ALA A 276 1.01 21.24 5.23
C ALA A 276 1.22 21.87 6.60
N THR A 277 0.25 22.69 7.07
CA THR A 277 0.26 23.22 8.43
C THR A 277 -0.22 22.14 9.39
N VAL A 278 0.64 21.77 10.34
CA VAL A 278 0.39 20.77 11.37
C VAL A 278 0.20 21.47 12.71
N SER A 279 -0.95 21.28 13.34
CA SER A 279 -1.27 21.77 14.69
C SER A 279 -1.68 20.65 15.64
N ARG A 280 -1.69 19.40 15.17
CA ARG A 280 -2.02 18.22 15.97
C ARG A 280 -1.14 17.05 15.53
N ALA A 281 -0.61 16.27 16.48
CA ALA A 281 0.17 15.09 16.19
C ALA A 281 -0.18 13.93 17.13
N SER A 282 -0.06 12.70 16.65
CA SER A 282 -0.23 11.51 17.47
C SER A 282 0.90 11.44 18.53
N LEU A 283 0.52 11.12 19.75
CA LEU A 283 1.44 10.77 20.83
C LEU A 283 1.44 9.25 21.08
N HIS A 284 0.86 8.48 20.18
CA HIS A 284 0.74 7.02 20.17
C HIS A 284 -0.05 6.47 21.36
N ASN A 285 0.54 6.43 22.55
CA ASN A 285 -0.06 5.94 23.78
C ASN A 285 0.62 6.58 25.01
N ILE A 286 0.10 6.29 26.20
CA ILE A 286 0.62 6.87 27.45
C ILE A 286 2.07 6.47 27.73
N GLY A 287 2.47 5.24 27.41
CA GLY A 287 3.84 4.78 27.64
C GLY A 287 4.86 5.61 26.84
N ILE A 288 4.54 5.97 25.59
CA ILE A 288 5.40 6.85 24.77
C ILE A 288 5.48 8.26 25.35
N ILE A 289 4.41 8.79 25.93
CA ILE A 289 4.44 10.11 26.61
C ILE A 289 5.42 10.05 27.79
N GLU A 290 5.37 8.99 28.59
CA GLU A 290 6.24 8.76 29.74
C GLU A 290 7.70 8.52 29.30
N ASP A 291 7.92 7.64 28.30
CA ASP A 291 9.25 7.30 27.79
C ASP A 291 9.98 8.52 27.20
N LEU A 292 9.25 9.39 26.52
CA LEU A 292 9.80 10.63 25.95
C LEU A 292 9.82 11.79 26.95
N GLY A 293 9.27 11.62 28.14
CA GLY A 293 9.19 12.66 29.16
C GLY A 293 8.44 13.91 28.69
N LEU A 294 7.34 13.72 27.93
CA LEU A 294 6.59 14.83 27.35
C LEU A 294 5.81 15.58 28.40
N GLU A 295 5.97 16.90 28.42
CA GLU A 295 5.27 17.83 29.27
C GLU A 295 4.67 18.97 28.46
N ILE A 296 3.56 19.54 28.91
CA ILE A 296 2.98 20.73 28.28
C ILE A 296 4.00 21.87 28.34
N GLY A 297 4.26 22.48 27.18
CA GLY A 297 5.26 23.54 27.02
C GLY A 297 6.63 23.05 26.54
N CYS A 298 6.90 21.73 26.50
CA CYS A 298 8.16 21.20 25.98
C CYS A 298 8.28 21.35 24.47
N SER A 299 9.52 21.40 23.98
CA SER A 299 9.83 21.37 22.55
C SER A 299 9.84 19.93 22.05
N VAL A 300 9.11 19.67 20.98
CA VAL A 300 8.97 18.35 20.39
C VAL A 300 9.33 18.34 18.90
N GLU A 301 10.00 17.31 18.46
CA GLU A 301 10.22 17.06 17.05
C GLU A 301 9.04 16.28 16.48
N VAL A 302 8.46 16.79 15.38
CA VAL A 302 7.28 16.24 14.73
C VAL A 302 7.61 15.86 13.29
N ILE A 303 7.25 14.66 12.89
CA ILE A 303 7.31 14.20 11.50
C ILE A 303 5.90 13.94 10.95
N ARG A 304 5.78 13.81 9.64
CA ARG A 304 4.56 13.26 9.01
C ARG A 304 4.84 11.84 8.55
N ALA A 305 4.46 10.86 9.37
CA ALA A 305 4.66 9.46 9.02
C ALA A 305 3.89 9.10 7.75
N GLY A 306 4.59 8.52 6.77
CA GLY A 306 4.06 8.24 5.46
C GLY A 306 3.56 9.47 4.73
N GLU A 307 4.12 10.65 5.02
CA GLU A 307 3.74 11.97 4.49
C GLU A 307 2.31 12.43 4.84
N ILE A 308 1.60 11.66 5.66
CA ILE A 308 0.18 11.87 5.96
C ILE A 308 -0.06 12.16 7.44
N ILE A 309 0.41 11.29 8.34
CA ILE A 309 0.03 11.30 9.75
C ILE A 309 1.09 12.01 10.59
N PRO A 310 0.79 13.20 11.19
CA PRO A 310 1.72 13.84 12.10
C PRO A 310 1.91 13.02 13.39
N GLN A 311 3.16 12.85 13.81
CA GLN A 311 3.52 12.16 15.06
C GLN A 311 4.68 12.86 15.72
N VAL A 312 4.66 12.89 17.06
CA VAL A 312 5.81 13.29 17.86
C VAL A 312 6.78 12.14 17.92
N VAL A 313 8.06 12.41 17.63
CA VAL A 313 9.12 11.39 17.60
C VAL A 313 10.07 11.49 18.78
N ARG A 314 10.28 12.70 19.31
CA ARG A 314 11.10 12.91 20.51
C ARG A 314 10.86 14.29 21.14
N ARG A 315 11.23 14.42 22.39
CA ARG A 315 11.45 15.71 23.05
C ARG A 315 12.84 16.26 22.67
N VAL A 316 12.97 17.56 22.54
CA VAL A 316 14.19 18.23 22.03
C VAL A 316 14.90 19.05 23.10
N ASP A 317 14.18 19.55 24.11
CA ASP A 317 14.67 20.31 25.26
C ASP A 317 14.99 19.44 26.48
#